data_13cacfb9608fdc9b51efaf3aaa57d487
#
_entry.id   13cacfb9608fdc9b51efaf3aaa57d487
#
_cell.length_a   1.000
_cell.length_b   1.000
_cell.length_c   1.000
_cell.angle_alpha   90.00
_cell.angle_beta   90.00
_cell.angle_gamma   90.00
#
_symmetry.space_group_name_H-M   'P 1'
#
loop_
_entity.id
_entity.type
_entity.pdbx_description
1 polymer ?
#
loop_
_entity_poly.entity_id
_entity_poly.type
_entity_poly.pdbx_seq_one_letter_code
_entity_poly.pdbx_strand_id
1 'polypeptide(L)'
;TLVYSKLIPYLTENLERNQMIVGDLVANRGHHNLILSDRLQHLQQLRAMLPAELWELTAMIDGKMTSKSAKAKRIQAIEDMRSGRIRYLFASFGLAKEGLDIPRLDRLYLTTPKKDYAVVTQSIGRIARTFEGKGQPVCYDYVDNIGFCENQWKRRRTSYRKAGCIL
;
A
#
# COMPACT_ATOMS: atom_id res chain seq x y z
N THR A 1 -23.18 -9.23 -14.84
CA THR A 1 -22.64 -8.99 -13.50
C THR A 1 -21.15 -9.26 -13.51
N LEU A 2 -20.35 -8.24 -13.23
CA LEU A 2 -18.91 -8.41 -13.13
C LEU A 2 -18.60 -9.25 -11.88
N VAL A 3 -18.10 -10.46 -12.09
CA VAL A 3 -17.71 -11.34 -10.99
C VAL A 3 -16.45 -10.75 -10.32
N TYR A 4 -16.38 -10.78 -9.00
CA TYR A 4 -15.23 -10.24 -8.23
C TYR A 4 -13.89 -10.78 -8.75
N SER A 5 -13.84 -12.05 -9.17
CA SER A 5 -12.63 -12.65 -9.74
C SER A 5 -12.13 -11.98 -11.02
N LYS A 6 -13.00 -11.28 -11.76
CA LYS A 6 -12.65 -10.51 -12.96
C LYS A 6 -12.42 -9.02 -12.67
N LEU A 7 -12.99 -8.53 -11.58
CA LEU A 7 -12.88 -7.11 -11.21
C LEU A 7 -11.43 -6.74 -10.85
N ILE A 8 -10.78 -7.53 -10.00
CA ILE A 8 -9.42 -7.22 -9.56
C ILE A 8 -8.43 -7.23 -10.73
N PRO A 9 -8.39 -8.25 -11.62
CA PRO A 9 -7.56 -8.17 -12.82
C PRO A 9 -7.85 -6.94 -13.68
N TYR A 10 -9.12 -6.63 -13.90
CA TYR A 10 -9.52 -5.45 -14.68
C TYR A 10 -8.95 -4.14 -14.10
N LEU A 11 -9.02 -3.95 -12.80
CA LEU A 11 -8.50 -2.76 -12.13
C LEU A 11 -6.96 -2.71 -12.13
N THR A 12 -6.33 -3.84 -11.83
CA THR A 12 -4.86 -3.91 -11.70
C THR A 12 -4.13 -3.85 -13.03
N GLU A 13 -4.79 -4.20 -14.13
CA GLU A 13 -4.25 -4.13 -15.49
C GLU A 13 -4.58 -2.80 -16.20
N ASN A 14 -5.39 -1.94 -15.60
CA ASN A 14 -5.76 -0.64 -16.18
C ASN A 14 -4.57 0.32 -16.15
N LEU A 15 -4.06 0.68 -17.33
CA LEU A 15 -2.87 1.50 -17.47
C LEU A 15 -3.06 2.92 -16.92
N GLU A 16 -4.16 3.58 -17.22
CA GLU A 16 -4.45 4.95 -16.74
C GLU A 16 -4.53 4.99 -15.21
N ARG A 17 -5.18 4.00 -14.61
CA ARG A 17 -5.28 3.85 -13.17
C ARG A 17 -3.88 3.66 -12.55
N ASN A 18 -3.07 2.81 -13.13
CA ASN A 18 -1.71 2.58 -12.66
C ASN A 18 -0.82 3.81 -12.83
N GLN A 19 -0.97 4.57 -13.92
CA GLN A 19 -0.27 5.83 -14.13
C GLN A 19 -0.63 6.87 -13.06
N MET A 20 -1.89 6.97 -12.68
CA MET A 20 -2.33 7.85 -11.60
C MET A 20 -1.68 7.45 -10.26
N ILE A 21 -1.68 6.17 -9.92
CA ILE A 21 -1.04 5.67 -8.70
C ILE A 21 0.46 5.99 -8.70
N VAL A 22 1.15 5.69 -9.80
CA VAL A 22 2.59 5.96 -9.92
C VAL A 22 2.88 7.47 -9.84
N GLY A 23 2.02 8.32 -10.42
CA GLY A 23 2.13 9.76 -10.28
C GLY A 23 2.11 10.21 -8.82
N ASP A 24 1.22 9.66 -8.01
CA ASP A 24 1.16 9.92 -6.57
C ASP A 24 2.41 9.42 -5.84
N LEU A 25 2.93 8.24 -6.21
CA LEU A 25 4.17 7.69 -5.66
C LEU A 25 5.36 8.61 -5.93
N VAL A 26 5.50 9.11 -7.15
CA VAL A 26 6.57 10.03 -7.55
C VAL A 26 6.46 11.36 -6.81
N ALA A 27 5.23 11.90 -6.67
CA ALA A 27 4.98 13.12 -5.92
C ALA A 27 5.38 13.00 -4.43
N ASN A 28 5.31 11.80 -3.87
CA ASN A 28 5.66 11.49 -2.48
C ASN A 28 7.06 10.86 -2.31
N ARG A 29 7.97 11.06 -3.26
CA ARG A 29 9.32 10.48 -3.20
C ARG A 29 10.15 10.91 -1.98
N GLY A 30 9.81 12.02 -1.36
CA GLY A 30 10.43 12.49 -0.11
C GLY A 30 9.87 11.84 1.16
N HIS A 31 8.85 11.01 1.03
CA HIS A 31 8.15 10.35 2.12
C HIS A 31 8.48 8.85 2.22
N HIS A 32 7.96 8.20 3.26
CA HIS A 32 8.11 6.77 3.47
C HIS A 32 6.79 6.08 3.16
N ASN A 33 6.77 5.37 2.05
CA ASN A 33 5.56 4.93 1.37
C ASN A 33 5.35 3.42 1.55
N LEU A 34 4.13 3.03 1.99
CA LEU A 34 3.67 1.64 2.01
C LEU A 34 2.59 1.46 0.95
N ILE A 35 2.86 0.62 -0.04
CA ILE A 35 1.96 0.36 -1.16
C ILE A 35 1.40 -1.05 -1.03
N LEU A 36 0.09 -1.16 -0.85
CA LEU A 36 -0.61 -2.41 -0.64
C LEU A 36 -1.49 -2.77 -1.85
N SER A 37 -1.46 -4.02 -2.24
CA SER A 37 -2.34 -4.58 -3.29
C SER A 37 -2.70 -6.03 -2.99
N ASP A 38 -3.82 -6.49 -3.55
CA ASP A 38 -4.23 -7.90 -3.55
C ASP A 38 -3.43 -8.77 -4.52
N ARG A 39 -2.66 -8.16 -5.43
CA ARG A 39 -1.95 -8.86 -6.51
C ARG A 39 -0.48 -8.49 -6.53
N LEU A 40 0.37 -9.51 -6.42
CA LEU A 40 1.83 -9.33 -6.55
C LEU A 40 2.21 -8.76 -7.91
N GLN A 41 1.60 -9.24 -8.98
CA GLN A 41 1.85 -8.73 -10.34
C GLN A 41 1.52 -7.24 -10.46
N HIS A 42 0.48 -6.76 -9.78
CA HIS A 42 0.15 -5.35 -9.74
C HIS A 42 1.25 -4.53 -9.07
N LEU A 43 1.75 -4.99 -7.94
CA LEU A 43 2.88 -4.34 -7.24
C LEU A 43 4.12 -4.31 -8.12
N GLN A 44 4.44 -5.40 -8.81
CA GLN A 44 5.55 -5.48 -9.77
C GLN A 44 5.38 -4.47 -10.91
N GLN A 45 4.17 -4.34 -11.45
CA GLN A 45 3.85 -3.38 -12.50
C GLN A 45 4.01 -1.94 -12.04
N LEU A 46 3.50 -1.60 -10.87
CA LEU A 46 3.62 -0.26 -10.30
C LEU A 46 5.10 0.11 -10.07
N ARG A 47 5.87 -0.82 -9.51
CA ARG A 47 7.32 -0.63 -9.32
C ARG A 47 8.05 -0.42 -10.63
N ALA A 48 7.75 -1.23 -11.64
CA ALA A 48 8.37 -1.14 -12.97
C ALA A 48 8.07 0.20 -13.67
N MET A 49 6.94 0.82 -13.36
CA MET A 49 6.54 2.13 -13.91
C MET A 49 7.19 3.32 -13.20
N LEU A 50 7.83 3.12 -12.05
CA LEU A 50 8.59 4.18 -11.39
C LEU A 50 9.79 4.60 -12.24
N PRO A 51 10.21 5.89 -12.20
CA PRO A 51 11.47 6.32 -12.77
C PRO A 51 12.65 5.47 -12.26
N ALA A 52 13.59 5.13 -13.14
CA ALA A 52 14.68 4.23 -12.82
C ALA A 52 15.53 4.67 -11.62
N GLU A 53 15.70 5.99 -11.43
CA GLU A 53 16.43 6.56 -10.30
C GLU A 53 15.80 6.28 -8.93
N LEU A 54 14.52 5.88 -8.89
CA LEU A 54 13.83 5.53 -7.66
C LEU A 54 13.89 4.03 -7.33
N TRP A 55 14.30 3.18 -8.25
CA TRP A 55 14.27 1.72 -8.05
C TRP A 55 15.14 1.26 -6.88
N GLU A 56 16.28 1.87 -6.67
CA GLU A 56 17.16 1.56 -5.53
C GLU A 56 16.52 1.86 -4.18
N LEU A 57 15.51 2.73 -4.17
CA LEU A 57 14.76 3.12 -2.97
C LEU A 57 13.53 2.23 -2.72
N THR A 58 13.42 1.11 -3.44
CA THR A 58 12.25 0.23 -3.36
C THR A 58 12.60 -1.12 -2.78
N ALA A 59 11.65 -1.73 -2.09
CA ALA A 59 11.64 -3.15 -1.77
C ALA A 59 10.25 -3.73 -1.99
N MET A 60 10.19 -5.03 -2.25
CA MET A 60 8.94 -5.76 -2.46
C MET A 60 8.92 -7.00 -1.59
N ILE A 61 7.85 -7.16 -0.82
CA ILE A 61 7.65 -8.33 0.05
C ILE A 61 6.24 -8.88 -0.12
N ASP A 62 6.17 -10.21 -0.16
CA ASP A 62 4.92 -10.96 -0.22
C ASP A 62 4.73 -11.73 1.09
N GLY A 63 3.51 -11.73 1.64
CA GLY A 63 3.15 -12.52 2.82
C GLY A 63 3.28 -14.03 2.62
N LYS A 64 3.38 -14.50 1.38
CA LYS A 64 3.62 -15.92 1.03
C LYS A 64 5.09 -16.33 1.05
N MET A 65 6.00 -15.44 1.40
CA MET A 65 7.43 -15.74 1.52
C MET A 65 7.67 -16.67 2.70
N THR A 66 7.75 -17.98 2.45
CA THR A 66 7.89 -19.02 3.48
C THR A 66 9.28 -19.62 3.56
N SER A 67 10.09 -19.54 2.49
CA SER A 67 11.45 -20.05 2.50
C SER A 67 12.35 -19.24 3.43
N LYS A 68 13.41 -19.85 3.96
CA LYS A 68 14.41 -19.18 4.82
C LYS A 68 15.03 -17.96 4.14
N SER A 69 15.37 -18.09 2.85
CA SER A 69 15.92 -16.99 2.05
C SER A 69 14.92 -15.86 1.86
N ALA A 70 13.65 -16.17 1.59
CA ALA A 70 12.59 -15.18 1.43
C ALA A 70 12.29 -14.43 2.73
N LYS A 71 12.29 -15.15 3.88
CA LYS A 71 12.14 -14.53 5.21
C LYS A 71 13.29 -13.57 5.51
N ALA A 72 14.52 -13.93 5.16
CA ALA A 72 15.67 -13.05 5.33
C ALA A 72 15.55 -11.77 4.49
N LYS A 73 15.11 -11.86 3.23
CA LYS A 73 14.84 -10.71 2.36
C LYS A 73 13.76 -9.81 2.94
N ARG A 74 12.71 -10.39 3.50
CA ARG A 74 11.63 -9.64 4.16
C ARG A 74 12.15 -8.85 5.37
N ILE A 75 12.91 -9.49 6.24
CA ILE A 75 13.50 -8.84 7.41
C ILE A 75 14.42 -7.69 6.96
N GLN A 76 15.23 -7.91 5.94
CA GLN A 76 16.12 -6.89 5.40
C GLN A 76 15.33 -5.70 4.82
N ALA A 77 14.26 -5.95 4.08
CA ALA A 77 13.40 -4.90 3.52
C ALA A 77 12.78 -4.03 4.63
N ILE A 78 12.29 -4.66 5.69
CA ILE A 78 11.72 -3.95 6.85
C ILE A 78 12.79 -3.09 7.53
N GLU A 79 13.97 -3.63 7.75
CA GLU A 79 15.08 -2.90 8.35
C GLU A 79 15.55 -1.73 7.49
N ASP A 80 15.62 -1.92 6.18
CA ASP A 80 15.96 -0.87 5.22
C ASP A 80 14.93 0.27 5.22
N MET A 81 13.67 -0.05 5.41
CA MET A 81 12.62 0.97 5.58
C MET A 81 12.73 1.66 6.93
N ARG A 82 13.00 0.93 8.02
CA ARG A 82 13.21 1.51 9.36
C ARG A 82 14.37 2.50 9.39
N SER A 83 15.49 2.17 8.74
CA SER A 83 16.67 3.03 8.67
C SER A 83 16.47 4.23 7.71
N GLY A 84 15.44 4.20 6.87
CA GLY A 84 15.22 5.20 5.83
C GLY A 84 16.07 5.01 4.57
N ARG A 85 16.77 3.88 4.44
CA ARG A 85 17.55 3.56 3.25
C ARG A 85 16.69 3.41 2.01
N ILE A 86 15.48 2.87 2.17
CA ILE A 86 14.47 2.82 1.11
C ILE A 86 13.27 3.71 1.43
N ARG A 87 12.52 4.08 0.40
CA ARG A 87 11.37 5.01 0.47
C ARG A 87 10.05 4.37 0.10
N TYR A 88 10.08 3.21 -0.57
CA TYR A 88 8.91 2.54 -1.10
C TYR A 88 8.93 1.07 -0.70
N LEU A 89 7.94 0.66 0.07
CA LEU A 89 7.72 -0.74 0.41
C LEU A 89 6.43 -1.21 -0.27
N PHE A 90 6.58 -2.11 -1.25
CA PHE A 90 5.48 -2.77 -1.93
C PHE A 90 5.16 -4.08 -1.22
N ALA A 91 3.93 -4.26 -0.79
CA ALA A 91 3.55 -5.42 0.00
C ALA A 91 2.10 -5.87 -0.26
N SER A 92 1.83 -7.14 0.01
CA SER A 92 0.46 -7.66 0.06
C SER A 92 -0.26 -7.15 1.31
N PHE A 93 -1.61 -7.09 1.26
CA PHE A 93 -2.41 -6.68 2.41
C PHE A 93 -2.20 -7.55 3.66
N GLY A 94 -1.89 -8.84 3.46
CA GLY A 94 -1.60 -9.75 4.56
C GLY A 94 -0.44 -9.29 5.45
N LEU A 95 0.52 -8.57 4.89
CA LEU A 95 1.66 -8.06 5.63
C LEU A 95 1.28 -7.02 6.68
N ALA A 96 0.26 -6.20 6.42
CA ALA A 96 -0.24 -5.23 7.39
C ALA A 96 -0.76 -5.89 8.68
N LYS A 97 -1.17 -7.16 8.60
CA LYS A 97 -1.62 -7.97 9.74
C LYS A 97 -0.47 -8.58 10.56
N GLU A 98 0.71 -8.73 9.97
CA GLU A 98 1.81 -9.52 10.52
C GLU A 98 2.85 -8.71 11.31
N GLY A 99 2.47 -7.61 11.93
CA GLY A 99 3.37 -6.90 12.84
C GLY A 99 4.43 -6.05 12.15
N LEU A 100 4.09 -5.40 11.06
CA LEU A 100 4.95 -4.43 10.38
C LEU A 100 5.18 -3.21 11.27
N ASP A 101 6.30 -3.14 11.96
CA ASP A 101 6.65 -2.05 12.87
C ASP A 101 7.70 -1.11 12.25
N ILE A 102 7.21 -0.11 11.54
CA ILE A 102 8.02 0.91 10.88
C ILE A 102 7.44 2.29 11.21
N PRO A 103 7.83 2.93 12.33
CA PRO A 103 7.22 4.18 12.78
C PRO A 103 7.32 5.35 11.80
N ARG A 104 8.35 5.37 10.95
CA ARG A 104 8.53 6.45 9.95
C ARG A 104 7.57 6.40 8.76
N LEU A 105 6.83 5.31 8.55
CA LEU A 105 5.82 5.22 7.48
C LEU A 105 4.79 6.33 7.64
N ASP A 106 4.62 7.15 6.62
CA ASP A 106 3.71 8.31 6.63
C ASP A 106 2.81 8.40 5.40
N ARG A 107 2.98 7.51 4.43
CA ARG A 107 2.13 7.42 3.24
C ARG A 107 1.67 5.99 3.04
N LEU A 108 0.36 5.80 2.95
CA LEU A 108 -0.28 4.51 2.70
C LEU A 108 -1.07 4.57 1.39
N TYR A 109 -0.94 3.54 0.56
CA TYR A 109 -1.66 3.43 -0.71
C TYR A 109 -2.45 2.14 -0.74
N LEU A 110 -3.79 2.24 -0.74
CA LEU A 110 -4.70 1.11 -0.90
C LEU A 110 -5.04 0.99 -2.39
N THR A 111 -4.24 0.22 -3.12
CA THR A 111 -4.30 0.21 -4.59
C THR A 111 -5.35 -0.73 -5.17
N THR A 112 -5.92 -1.62 -4.37
CA THR A 112 -7.07 -2.45 -4.73
C THR A 112 -8.20 -2.30 -3.72
N PRO A 113 -9.48 -2.48 -4.13
CA PRO A 113 -10.62 -2.33 -3.24
C PRO A 113 -10.58 -3.30 -2.06
N LYS A 114 -10.86 -2.81 -0.87
CA LYS A 114 -11.02 -3.60 0.36
C LYS A 114 -12.27 -3.18 1.10
N LYS A 115 -13.00 -4.14 1.64
CA LYS A 115 -14.14 -3.92 2.53
C LYS A 115 -13.86 -4.30 3.99
N ASP A 116 -12.84 -5.13 4.21
CA ASP A 116 -12.52 -5.68 5.51
C ASP A 116 -12.07 -4.57 6.46
N TYR A 117 -12.89 -4.31 7.47
CA TYR A 117 -12.63 -3.31 8.51
C TYR A 117 -11.29 -3.53 9.21
N ALA A 118 -10.97 -4.77 9.55
CA ALA A 118 -9.75 -5.09 10.28
C ALA A 118 -8.51 -4.79 9.44
N VAL A 119 -8.50 -5.16 8.15
CA VAL A 119 -7.38 -4.90 7.23
C VAL A 119 -7.17 -3.39 7.07
N VAL A 120 -8.23 -2.63 6.81
CA VAL A 120 -8.16 -1.18 6.62
C VAL A 120 -7.67 -0.49 7.89
N THR A 121 -8.22 -0.83 9.05
CA THR A 121 -7.84 -0.24 10.33
C THR A 121 -6.39 -0.56 10.70
N GLN A 122 -5.95 -1.79 10.50
CA GLN A 122 -4.56 -2.18 10.75
C GLN A 122 -3.59 -1.47 9.80
N SER A 123 -3.96 -1.32 8.52
CA SER A 123 -3.14 -0.60 7.54
C SER A 123 -2.95 0.87 7.94
N ILE A 124 -4.02 1.55 8.34
CA ILE A 124 -3.97 2.93 8.84
C ILE A 124 -3.09 3.02 10.09
N GLY A 125 -3.23 2.08 11.01
CA GLY A 125 -2.43 2.02 12.23
C GLY A 125 -0.92 1.98 11.95
N ARG A 126 -0.50 1.44 10.80
CA ARG A 126 0.93 1.39 10.42
C ARG A 126 1.51 2.76 10.13
N ILE A 127 0.73 3.71 9.62
CA ILE A 127 1.19 5.06 9.34
C ILE A 127 0.85 6.08 10.43
N ALA A 128 0.01 5.71 11.40
CA ALA A 128 -0.43 6.61 12.46
C ALA A 128 0.56 6.75 13.61
N ARG A 129 1.65 5.97 13.63
CA ARG A 129 2.65 6.02 14.70
C ARG A 129 3.43 7.33 14.69
N THR A 130 3.75 7.80 15.88
CA THR A 130 4.60 8.98 16.05
C THR A 130 6.06 8.64 15.75
N PHE A 131 6.75 9.59 15.11
CA PHE A 131 8.18 9.50 14.81
C PHE A 131 8.74 10.91 14.70
N GLU A 132 9.96 11.14 15.18
CA GLU A 132 10.59 12.46 15.15
C GLU A 132 10.73 12.97 13.71
N GLY A 133 10.30 14.21 13.48
CA GLY A 133 10.31 14.84 12.13
C GLY A 133 9.20 14.38 11.20
N LYS A 134 8.35 13.46 11.62
CA LYS A 134 7.23 12.95 10.83
C LYS A 134 6.08 13.96 10.83
N GLY A 135 5.63 14.32 9.62
CA GLY A 135 4.44 15.14 9.42
C GLY A 135 3.13 14.37 9.51
N GLN A 136 2.05 14.98 9.06
CA GLN A 136 0.74 14.36 9.02
C GLN A 136 0.72 13.13 8.10
N PRO A 137 0.33 11.94 8.60
CA PRO A 137 0.17 10.76 7.75
C PRO A 137 -0.97 10.93 6.73
N VAL A 138 -0.78 10.39 5.53
CA VAL A 138 -1.78 10.45 4.45
C VAL A 138 -2.04 9.05 3.90
N CYS A 139 -3.31 8.70 3.78
CA CYS A 139 -3.77 7.48 3.12
C CYS A 139 -4.40 7.81 1.77
N TYR A 140 -3.89 7.19 0.71
CA TYR A 140 -4.46 7.25 -0.63
C TYR A 140 -5.37 6.05 -0.85
N ASP A 141 -6.64 6.31 -1.09
CA ASP A 141 -7.65 5.29 -1.38
C ASP A 141 -8.20 5.53 -2.79
N TYR A 142 -7.94 4.60 -3.69
CA TYR A 142 -8.35 4.68 -5.08
C TYR A 142 -9.74 4.08 -5.25
N VAL A 143 -10.73 4.94 -5.42
CA VAL A 143 -12.14 4.54 -5.55
C VAL A 143 -12.51 4.53 -7.03
N ASP A 144 -12.78 3.34 -7.56
CA ASP A 144 -13.18 3.17 -8.94
C ASP A 144 -14.69 3.41 -9.11
N ASN A 145 -15.08 4.04 -10.22
CA ASN A 145 -16.48 4.35 -10.56
C ASN A 145 -17.23 3.09 -11.01
N ILE A 146 -17.30 2.12 -10.12
CA ILE A 146 -18.01 0.85 -10.29
C ILE A 146 -18.83 0.66 -9.01
N GLY A 147 -20.13 0.40 -9.13
CA GLY A 147 -21.04 0.35 -7.98
C GLY A 147 -20.58 -0.55 -6.83
N PHE A 148 -19.92 -1.66 -7.14
CA PHE A 148 -19.30 -2.54 -6.13
C PHE A 148 -18.17 -1.83 -5.36
N CYS A 149 -17.29 -1.14 -6.06
CA CYS A 149 -16.17 -0.39 -5.46
C CYS A 149 -16.69 0.80 -4.63
N GLU A 150 -17.70 1.48 -5.11
CA GLU A 150 -18.36 2.58 -4.38
C GLU A 150 -19.00 2.10 -3.08
N ASN A 151 -19.65 0.94 -3.09
CA ASN A 151 -20.23 0.35 -1.89
C ASN A 151 -19.15 -0.07 -0.87
N GLN A 152 -18.04 -0.60 -1.33
CA GLN A 152 -16.90 -0.88 -0.46
C GLN A 152 -16.29 0.42 0.10
N TRP A 153 -16.20 1.46 -0.70
CA TRP A 153 -15.75 2.79 -0.26
C TRP A 153 -16.62 3.34 0.87
N LYS A 154 -17.94 3.26 0.73
CA LYS A 154 -18.86 3.71 1.79
C LYS A 154 -18.58 3.03 3.14
N ARG A 155 -18.22 1.74 3.12
CA ARG A 155 -17.83 0.99 4.32
C ARG A 155 -16.48 1.45 4.85
N ARG A 156 -15.48 1.64 3.98
CA ARG A 156 -14.17 2.14 4.39
C ARG A 156 -14.24 3.53 5.01
N ARG A 157 -15.08 4.41 4.49
CA ARG A 157 -15.31 5.74 5.08
C ARG A 157 -15.66 5.68 6.56
N THR A 158 -16.48 4.74 6.95
CA THR A 158 -16.84 4.53 8.36
C THR A 158 -15.60 4.15 9.18
N SER A 159 -14.76 3.28 8.65
CA SER A 159 -13.51 2.88 9.30
C SER A 159 -12.55 4.07 9.44
N TYR A 160 -12.40 4.87 8.40
CA TYR A 160 -11.55 6.06 8.42
C TYR A 160 -12.00 7.07 9.46
N ARG A 161 -13.30 7.36 9.53
CA ARG A 161 -13.85 8.27 10.54
C ARG A 161 -13.63 7.76 11.95
N LYS A 162 -13.81 6.47 12.21
CA LYS A 162 -13.54 5.85 13.52
C LYS A 162 -12.07 5.91 13.87
N ALA A 163 -11.16 5.85 12.90
CA ALA A 163 -9.73 6.01 13.10
C ALA A 163 -9.28 7.48 13.26
N GLY A 164 -10.20 8.45 13.16
CA GLY A 164 -9.90 9.87 13.29
C GLY A 164 -9.36 10.52 12.03
N CYS A 165 -9.53 9.89 10.87
CA CYS A 165 -9.08 10.46 9.60
C CYS A 165 -9.99 11.63 9.16
N ILE A 166 -9.38 12.66 8.60
CA ILE A 166 -10.06 13.74 7.87
C ILE A 166 -10.21 13.28 6.41
N LEU A 167 -11.44 13.31 5.93
CA LEU A 167 -11.76 12.87 4.56
C LEU A 167 -11.86 14.06 3.60
#